data_06004174efe74f0fc3843c4500154fc7
#
_entry.id   06004174efe74f0fc3843c4500154fc7
#
_cell.length_a   1.000
_cell.length_b   1.000
_cell.length_c   1.000
_cell.angle_alpha   90.00
_cell.angle_beta   90.00
_cell.angle_gamma   90.00
#
_symmetry.space_group_name_H-M   'P 1'
#
loop_
_entity.id
_entity.type
_entity.pdbx_description
1 polymer ?
#
loop_
_entity_poly.entity_id
_entity_poly.type
_entity_poly.pdbx_seq_one_letter_code
_entity_poly.pdbx_strand_id
1 'polypeptide(L)'
;MPTACAAVLEEFKRPLRVREYPIPSTLEPGAALVRTEMAGICGTDVHLWKGELPIQLPVILGHETVGRIAALGPGLERDWTGQPLREGDRITWTSSTSC
;
A
#
# COMPACT_ATOMS: atom_id res chain seq x y z
N MET A 1 -2.31 10.93 -17.77
CA MET A 1 -2.10 10.90 -16.32
C MET A 1 -1.15 9.76 -15.98
N PRO A 2 -0.21 9.96 -15.07
CA PRO A 2 0.65 8.88 -14.64
C PRO A 2 -0.16 7.80 -13.93
N THR A 3 0.22 6.56 -14.15
CA THR A 3 -0.44 5.39 -13.56
C THR A 3 0.55 4.52 -12.83
N ALA A 4 0.05 3.70 -11.94
CA ALA A 4 0.83 2.68 -11.23
C ALA A 4 0.17 1.32 -11.43
N CYS A 5 1.00 0.28 -11.53
CA CYS A 5 0.53 -1.09 -11.65
C CYS A 5 0.36 -1.72 -10.28
N ALA A 6 -0.68 -2.54 -10.14
CA ALA A 6 -0.90 -3.34 -8.95
C ALA A 6 -1.35 -4.74 -9.34
N ALA A 7 -0.96 -5.72 -8.52
CA ALA A 7 -1.45 -7.09 -8.65
C ALA A 7 -2.73 -7.22 -7.82
N VAL A 8 -3.83 -7.51 -8.49
CA VAL A 8 -5.17 -7.49 -7.89
C VAL A 8 -5.74 -8.89 -7.79
N LEU A 9 -6.25 -9.24 -6.61
CA LEU A 9 -7.02 -10.45 -6.43
C LEU A 9 -8.47 -10.16 -6.79
N GLU A 10 -8.91 -10.70 -7.93
CA GLU A 10 -10.26 -10.52 -8.43
C GLU A 10 -11.15 -11.73 -8.14
N GLU A 11 -10.55 -12.91 -8.07
CA GLU A 11 -11.22 -14.17 -7.74
C GLU A 11 -10.31 -15.02 -6.87
N PHE A 12 -10.90 -15.72 -5.89
CA PHE A 12 -10.12 -16.62 -5.04
C PHE A 12 -9.52 -17.78 -5.84
N LYS A 13 -8.31 -18.20 -5.47
CA LYS A 13 -7.60 -19.35 -6.07
C LYS A 13 -7.32 -19.19 -7.56
N ARG A 14 -7.34 -17.96 -8.06
CA ARG A 14 -7.01 -17.64 -9.47
C ARG A 14 -5.77 -16.77 -9.51
N PRO A 15 -5.02 -16.75 -10.61
CA PRO A 15 -3.87 -15.86 -10.73
C PRO A 15 -4.29 -14.40 -10.49
N LEU A 16 -3.42 -13.66 -9.82
CA LEU A 16 -3.61 -12.22 -9.65
C LEU A 16 -3.53 -11.54 -11.01
N ARG A 17 -4.31 -10.48 -11.19
CA ARG A 17 -4.28 -9.70 -12.42
C ARG A 17 -3.57 -8.38 -12.19
N VAL A 18 -2.68 -8.04 -13.12
CA VAL A 18 -2.02 -6.74 -13.09
C VAL A 18 -2.95 -5.70 -13.68
N ARG A 19 -3.25 -4.68 -12.90
CA ARG A 19 -4.12 -3.55 -13.32
C ARG A 19 -3.39 -2.24 -13.12
N GLU A 20 -3.72 -1.26 -13.94
CA GLU A 20 -3.21 0.09 -13.79
C GLU A 20 -4.23 0.97 -13.09
N TYR A 21 -3.73 1.79 -12.17
CA TYR A 21 -4.55 2.75 -11.43
C TYR A 21 -3.92 4.15 -11.56
N PRO A 22 -4.74 5.20 -11.61
CA PRO A 22 -4.20 6.56 -11.65
C PRO A 22 -3.47 6.90 -10.34
N ILE A 23 -2.33 7.57 -10.48
CA ILE A 23 -1.61 8.10 -9.32
C ILE A 23 -2.34 9.39 -8.89
N PRO A 24 -2.70 9.53 -7.59
CA PRO A 24 -3.38 10.73 -7.13
C PRO A 24 -2.53 11.98 -7.36
N SER A 25 -3.13 13.02 -7.88
CA SER A 25 -2.47 14.33 -8.03
C SER A 25 -2.62 15.19 -6.79
N THR A 26 -3.60 14.88 -5.94
CA THR A 26 -3.88 15.59 -4.70
C THR A 26 -3.97 14.58 -3.58
N LEU A 27 -3.27 14.85 -2.47
CA LEU A 27 -3.27 13.98 -1.30
C LEU A 27 -4.15 14.55 -0.20
N GLU A 28 -4.83 13.67 0.51
CA GLU A 28 -5.60 14.03 1.70
C GLU A 28 -4.67 14.47 2.83
N PRO A 29 -5.17 15.29 3.77
CA PRO A 29 -4.39 15.66 4.95
C PRO A 29 -3.92 14.41 5.72
N GLY A 30 -2.64 14.38 6.08
CA GLY A 30 -2.03 13.27 6.80
C GLY A 30 -1.65 12.07 5.93
N ALA A 31 -1.87 12.13 4.63
CA ALA A 31 -1.55 11.04 3.71
C ALA A 31 -0.14 11.19 3.12
N ALA A 32 0.41 10.08 2.67
CA ALA A 32 1.67 10.07 1.92
C ALA A 32 1.50 9.23 0.66
N LEU A 33 2.10 9.68 -0.42
CA LEU A 33 2.24 8.89 -1.64
C LEU A 33 3.61 8.22 -1.58
N VAL A 34 3.64 6.90 -1.67
CA VAL A 34 4.85 6.11 -1.51
C VAL A 34 5.13 5.32 -2.79
N ARG A 35 6.36 5.39 -3.26
CA ARG A 35 6.84 4.51 -4.33
C ARG A 35 7.29 3.21 -3.70
N THR A 36 6.58 2.13 -3.97
CA THR A 36 6.92 0.81 -3.46
C THR A 36 8.24 0.33 -4.04
N GLU A 37 9.17 -0.05 -3.17
CA GLU A 37 10.46 -0.63 -3.56
C GLU A 37 10.46 -2.14 -3.41
N MET A 38 9.83 -2.65 -2.35
CA MET A 38 9.78 -4.08 -2.05
C MET A 38 8.53 -4.39 -1.26
N ALA A 39 7.88 -5.49 -1.62
CA ALA A 39 6.72 -6.00 -0.90
C ALA A 39 6.95 -7.49 -0.61
N GLY A 40 6.74 -7.88 0.64
CA GLY A 40 6.84 -9.26 1.06
C GLY A 40 5.51 -9.99 0.93
N ILE A 41 5.59 -11.31 0.85
CA ILE A 41 4.42 -12.18 0.87
C ILE A 41 4.47 -12.96 2.17
N CYS A 42 3.40 -12.93 2.95
CA CYS A 42 3.30 -13.72 4.18
C CYS A 42 2.21 -14.78 4.08
N GLY A 43 2.13 -15.64 5.07
CA GLY A 43 1.11 -16.70 5.10
C GLY A 43 -0.32 -16.17 5.06
N THR A 44 -0.57 -15.00 5.63
CA THR A 44 -1.89 -14.35 5.58
C THR A 44 -2.32 -14.05 4.15
N ASP A 45 -1.39 -13.62 3.28
CA ASP A 45 -1.71 -13.34 1.87
C ASP A 45 -2.17 -14.60 1.16
N VAL A 46 -1.54 -15.74 1.45
CA VAL A 46 -1.92 -17.03 0.88
C VAL A 46 -3.31 -17.45 1.35
N HIS A 47 -3.61 -17.28 2.64
CA HIS A 47 -4.93 -17.58 3.19
C HIS A 47 -6.02 -16.69 2.58
N LEU A 48 -5.73 -15.42 2.36
CA LEU A 48 -6.66 -14.49 1.71
C LEU A 48 -6.89 -14.89 0.25
N TRP A 49 -5.83 -15.29 -0.45
CA TRP A 49 -5.95 -15.76 -1.84
C TRP A 49 -6.83 -17.00 -1.94
N LYS A 50 -6.73 -17.90 -0.97
CA LYS A 50 -7.55 -19.12 -0.92
C LYS A 50 -9.00 -18.87 -0.50
N GLY A 51 -9.33 -17.68 -0.04
CA GLY A 51 -10.67 -17.36 0.44
C GLY A 51 -10.98 -17.88 1.83
N GLU A 52 -9.96 -18.18 2.63
CA GLU A 52 -10.13 -18.70 4.00
C GLU A 52 -10.48 -17.62 5.01
N LEU A 53 -10.30 -16.35 4.65
CA LEU A 53 -10.64 -15.20 5.48
C LEU A 53 -11.65 -14.32 4.76
N PRO A 54 -12.59 -13.68 5.49
CA PRO A 54 -13.60 -12.85 4.86
C PRO A 54 -13.00 -11.53 4.38
N ILE A 55 -12.97 -11.33 3.06
CA ILE A 55 -12.56 -10.07 2.44
C ILE A 55 -13.44 -9.79 1.24
N GLN A 56 -13.56 -8.53 0.91
CA GLN A 56 -14.27 -8.11 -0.29
C GLN A 56 -13.32 -8.08 -1.49
N LEU A 57 -13.79 -8.56 -2.62
CA LEU A 57 -13.05 -8.53 -3.88
C LEU A 57 -13.61 -7.43 -4.78
N PRO A 58 -12.81 -6.81 -5.65
CA PRO A 58 -11.37 -7.03 -5.82
C PRO A 58 -10.55 -6.37 -4.71
N VAL A 59 -9.35 -6.87 -4.46
CA VAL A 59 -8.46 -6.32 -3.44
C VAL A 59 -6.99 -6.46 -3.85
N ILE A 60 -6.18 -5.50 -3.45
CA ILE A 60 -4.73 -5.58 -3.58
C ILE A 60 -4.19 -6.13 -2.27
N LEU A 61 -3.58 -7.31 -2.31
CA LEU A 61 -3.02 -7.95 -1.13
C LEU A 61 -1.63 -7.39 -0.83
N GLY A 62 -1.21 -7.54 0.42
CA GLY A 62 0.12 -7.17 0.86
C GLY A 62 0.06 -6.19 2.02
N HIS A 63 0.84 -6.48 3.07
CA HIS A 63 0.92 -5.64 4.25
C HIS A 63 2.36 -5.53 4.77
N GLU A 64 3.31 -6.10 4.05
CA GLU A 64 4.74 -6.02 4.37
C GLU A 64 5.44 -5.30 3.23
N THR A 65 5.44 -3.96 3.27
CA THR A 65 5.90 -3.14 2.18
C THR A 65 6.91 -2.11 2.67
N VAL A 66 7.92 -1.88 1.86
CA VAL A 66 8.91 -0.81 2.05
C VAL A 66 8.90 0.05 0.80
N GLY A 67 8.98 1.35 0.99
CA GLY A 67 9.02 2.26 -0.14
C GLY A 67 9.62 3.61 0.22
N ARG A 68 9.73 4.48 -0.77
CA ARG A 68 10.21 5.84 -0.59
C ARG A 68 9.06 6.83 -0.74
N ILE A 69 9.07 7.84 0.10
CA ILE A 69 8.07 8.90 0.04
C ILE A 69 8.24 9.67 -1.27
N ALA A 70 7.21 9.66 -2.11
CA ALA A 70 7.16 10.43 -3.34
C ALA A 70 6.51 11.79 -3.11
N ALA A 71 5.54 11.89 -2.21
CA ALA A 71 4.88 13.15 -1.85
C ALA A 71 4.25 13.04 -0.47
N LEU A 72 4.16 14.17 0.22
CA LEU A 72 3.53 14.26 1.53
C LEU A 72 2.27 15.10 1.41
N GLY A 73 1.18 14.64 2.02
CA GLY A 73 -0.06 15.39 2.13
C GLY A 73 0.04 16.50 3.17
N PRO A 74 -0.92 17.43 3.16
CA PRO A 74 -0.92 18.54 4.13
C PRO A 74 -0.93 18.02 5.57
N GLY A 75 -0.10 18.62 6.42
CA GLY A 75 -0.04 18.31 7.84
C GLY A 75 0.78 17.07 8.22
N LEU A 76 1.24 16.29 7.24
CA LEU A 76 2.09 15.14 7.53
C LEU A 76 3.55 15.60 7.51
N GLU A 77 4.14 15.76 8.69
CA GLU A 77 5.50 16.30 8.86
C GLU A 77 6.43 15.36 9.59
N ARG A 78 5.89 14.44 10.38
CA ARG A 78 6.67 13.54 11.25
C ARG A 78 6.07 12.15 11.24
N ASP A 79 6.93 11.15 11.50
CA ASP A 79 6.45 9.79 11.72
C ASP A 79 5.91 9.63 13.15
N TRP A 80 5.46 8.43 13.49
CA TRP A 80 4.88 8.16 14.82
C TRP A 80 5.90 8.25 15.95
N THR A 81 7.21 8.17 15.63
CA THR A 81 8.28 8.35 16.62
C THR A 81 8.68 9.81 16.80
N GLY A 82 8.13 10.72 16.01
CA GLY A 82 8.45 12.13 16.04
C GLY A 82 9.59 12.55 15.12
N GLN A 83 10.12 11.63 14.32
CA GLN A 83 11.17 11.95 13.35
C GLN A 83 10.59 12.67 12.12
N PRO A 84 11.28 13.70 11.60
CA PRO A 84 10.80 14.39 10.41
C PRO A 84 10.71 13.46 9.21
N LEU A 85 9.67 13.65 8.41
CA LEU A 85 9.48 12.95 7.14
C LEU A 85 9.78 13.88 5.98
N ARG A 86 10.46 13.37 4.97
CA ARG A 86 10.82 14.12 3.76
C ARG A 86 10.61 13.25 2.53
N GLU A 87 10.36 13.88 1.40
CA GLU A 87 10.36 13.18 0.12
C GLU A 87 11.69 12.48 -0.10
N GLY A 88 11.65 11.25 -0.60
CA GLY A 88 12.83 10.41 -0.79
C GLY A 88 13.19 9.53 0.38
N ASP A 89 12.61 9.73 1.55
CA ASP A 89 12.86 8.88 2.72
C ASP A 89 12.31 7.48 2.49
N ARG A 90 13.07 6.48 2.88
CA ARG A 90 12.61 5.09 2.87
C ARG A 90 11.84 4.81 4.14
N ILE A 91 10.62 4.31 3.97
CA ILE A 91 9.71 4.03 5.09
C ILE A 91 9.07 2.67 4.97
N THR A 92 8.58 2.20 6.10
CA THR A 92 7.60 1.13 6.17
C THR A 92 6.46 1.60 7.07
N TRP A 93 5.36 0.87 7.08
CA TRP A 93 4.19 1.25 7.87
C TRP A 93 3.52 0.02 8.46
N THR A 94 2.61 0.25 9.40
CA THR A 94 1.89 -0.84 10.05
C THR A 94 0.90 -1.48 9.08
N SER A 95 0.67 -2.77 9.25
CA SER A 95 -0.23 -3.56 8.40
C SER A 95 -1.71 -3.18 8.60
N SER A 96 -2.04 -2.52 9.69
CA SER A 96 -3.39 -2.09 9.98
C SER A 96 -3.38 -0.78 10.75
N THR A 97 -4.45 -0.01 10.58
CA THR A 97 -4.67 1.19 11.38
C THR A 97 -5.28 0.77 12.71
N SER A 98 -4.62 1.13 13.80
CA SER A 98 -5.21 0.92 15.12
C SER A 98 -6.17 2.06 15.42
N CYS A 99 -7.32 1.72 15.90
CA CYS A 99 -8.32 2.68 16.35
C CYS A 99 -8.19 2.95 17.84
#